data_d3c4fc114d2b77afad0a0134962d5c18
#
_entry.id   d3c4fc114d2b77afad0a0134962d5c18
#
_cell.length_a   1.000
_cell.length_b   1.000
_cell.length_c   1.000
_cell.angle_alpha   90.00
_cell.angle_beta   90.00
_cell.angle_gamma   90.00
#
_symmetry.space_group_name_H-M   'P 1'
#
loop_
_entity.id
_entity.type
_entity.pdbx_description
1 polymer ?
#
loop_
_entity_poly.entity_id
_entity_poly.type
_entity_poly.pdbx_seq_one_letter_code
_entity_poly.pdbx_strand_id
1 'polypeptide(L)'
;HGYGLTAIMGLTLSQVEALMVGTKTWIANLNAETQIVIAGADEEMAEVAKRALAKGASKAPRLAVSVPSHCELLAKPAQTLVEAFSRVTLSRPRYAYLSGSTGRVLWQPERIADDLAMNMARTVRWQEAVISANEREARLAIEMPPGGVLTCLTRQAAWEGESISLDRSGIDVAVHLAQRLRA
;
A
#
# COMPACT_ATOMS: atom_id res chain seq x y z
N HIS A 1 -13.39 -2.99 22.22
CA HIS A 1 -12.83 -1.96 21.35
C HIS A 1 -12.28 -2.62 20.09
N GLY A 2 -12.76 -2.17 18.92
CA GLY A 2 -12.30 -2.63 17.63
C GLY A 2 -11.02 -1.91 17.20
N TYR A 3 -10.33 -2.52 16.25
CA TYR A 3 -9.18 -1.95 15.56
C TYR A 3 -9.39 -1.97 14.05
N GLY A 4 -8.63 -1.19 13.29
CA GLY A 4 -8.65 -1.27 11.84
C GLY A 4 -7.97 -0.14 11.13
N LEU A 5 -8.55 0.30 10.02
CA LEU A 5 -7.99 1.28 9.12
C LEU A 5 -9.02 2.36 8.77
N THR A 6 -8.58 3.62 8.67
CA THR A 6 -9.39 4.75 8.17
C THR A 6 -8.62 5.46 7.06
N ALA A 7 -9.26 5.68 5.92
CA ALA A 7 -8.66 6.45 4.83
C ALA A 7 -8.98 7.94 5.00
N ILE A 8 -7.97 8.80 4.90
CA ILE A 8 -8.11 10.26 4.92
C ILE A 8 -7.76 10.77 3.53
N MET A 9 -8.69 11.50 2.91
CA MET A 9 -8.58 12.00 1.55
C MET A 9 -8.59 13.52 1.53
N GLY A 10 -7.72 14.13 0.72
CA GLY A 10 -7.65 15.58 0.52
C GLY A 10 -6.68 16.30 1.45
N LEU A 11 -5.92 15.58 2.28
CA LEU A 11 -4.86 16.13 3.12
C LEU A 11 -3.52 15.45 2.82
N THR A 12 -2.44 16.21 2.91
CA THR A 12 -1.06 15.69 2.76
C THR A 12 -0.63 14.90 3.99
N LEU A 13 0.44 14.11 3.85
CA LEU A 13 1.02 13.34 4.96
C LEU A 13 1.30 14.23 6.18
N SER A 14 1.99 15.35 6.01
CA SER A 14 2.33 16.25 7.11
C SER A 14 1.10 16.84 7.83
N GLN A 15 0.02 17.10 7.09
CA GLN A 15 -1.23 17.54 7.68
C GLN A 15 -1.88 16.43 8.51
N VAL A 16 -1.90 15.20 8.00
CA VAL A 16 -2.46 14.06 8.74
C VAL A 16 -1.64 13.76 9.99
N GLU A 17 -0.30 13.75 9.91
CA GLU A 17 0.59 13.55 11.07
C GLU A 17 0.34 14.56 12.17
N ALA A 18 0.15 15.84 11.81
CA ALA A 18 -0.19 16.89 12.78
C ALA A 18 -1.53 16.65 13.51
N LEU A 19 -2.50 16.03 12.81
CA LEU A 19 -3.80 15.70 13.39
C LEU A 19 -3.77 14.45 14.29
N MET A 20 -2.77 13.59 14.11
CA MET A 20 -2.56 12.36 14.91
C MET A 20 -1.91 12.64 16.27
N VAL A 21 -1.35 13.83 16.47
CA VAL A 21 -0.70 14.20 17.73
C VAL A 21 -1.65 14.00 18.91
N GLY A 22 -1.19 13.26 19.92
CA GLY A 22 -1.96 12.92 21.12
C GLY A 22 -2.90 11.72 20.96
N THR A 23 -2.86 11.02 19.83
CA THR A 23 -3.60 9.77 19.60
C THR A 23 -2.64 8.59 19.45
N LYS A 24 -3.18 7.37 19.66
CA LYS A 24 -2.47 6.11 19.37
C LYS A 24 -2.91 5.59 18.00
N THR A 25 -2.53 6.34 16.96
CA THR A 25 -2.75 5.98 15.57
C THR A 25 -1.43 6.01 14.80
N TRP A 26 -1.35 5.28 13.72
CA TRP A 26 -0.15 5.11 12.88
C TRP A 26 -0.48 5.33 11.42
N ILE A 27 0.47 5.81 10.63
CA ILE A 27 0.36 5.84 9.18
C ILE A 27 0.49 4.40 8.66
N ALA A 28 -0.57 3.88 8.05
CA ALA A 28 -0.62 2.54 7.48
C ALA A 28 -0.26 2.52 5.99
N ASN A 29 -0.83 3.44 5.18
CA ASN A 29 -0.56 3.50 3.75
C ASN A 29 -0.39 4.95 3.27
N LEU A 30 0.57 5.14 2.38
CA LEU A 30 0.76 6.32 1.55
C LEU A 30 0.31 5.98 0.12
N ASN A 31 -0.98 6.13 -0.15
CA ASN A 31 -1.59 5.67 -1.40
C ASN A 31 -1.46 6.69 -2.53
N ALA A 32 -1.55 7.98 -2.21
CA ALA A 32 -1.35 9.11 -3.10
C ALA A 32 -0.92 10.32 -2.26
N GLU A 33 -0.54 11.43 -2.90
CA GLU A 33 -0.11 12.67 -2.24
C GLU A 33 -1.10 13.15 -1.18
N THR A 34 -2.39 12.98 -1.44
CA THR A 34 -3.49 13.39 -0.55
C THR A 34 -4.44 12.23 -0.20
N GLN A 35 -3.95 11.00 -0.24
CA GLN A 35 -4.71 9.82 0.20
C GLN A 35 -3.87 8.99 1.16
N ILE A 36 -4.08 9.21 2.43
CA ILE A 36 -3.34 8.60 3.54
C ILE A 36 -4.27 7.65 4.30
N VAL A 37 -3.79 6.47 4.65
CA VAL A 37 -4.52 5.53 5.52
C VAL A 37 -3.86 5.49 6.88
N ILE A 38 -4.66 5.61 7.93
CA ILE A 38 -4.22 5.46 9.31
C ILE A 38 -4.74 4.13 9.89
N ALA A 39 -3.98 3.57 10.83
CA ALA A 39 -4.32 2.38 11.61
C ALA A 39 -4.44 2.73 13.09
N GLY A 40 -5.26 2.01 13.83
CA GLY A 40 -5.40 2.20 15.26
C GLY A 40 -6.69 1.62 15.83
N ALA A 41 -6.98 1.97 17.08
CA ALA A 41 -8.28 1.69 17.68
C ALA A 41 -9.37 2.56 17.04
N ASP A 42 -10.58 2.02 16.91
CA ASP A 42 -11.69 2.68 16.21
C ASP A 42 -11.98 4.08 16.78
N GLU A 43 -11.94 4.26 18.10
CA GLU A 43 -12.19 5.53 18.78
C GLU A 43 -11.11 6.58 18.46
N GLU A 44 -9.84 6.16 18.49
CA GLU A 44 -8.70 7.04 18.18
C GLU A 44 -8.71 7.48 16.70
N MET A 45 -9.00 6.53 15.80
CA MET A 45 -9.13 6.84 14.38
C MET A 45 -10.33 7.75 14.08
N ALA A 46 -11.46 7.57 14.80
CA ALA A 46 -12.64 8.41 14.65
C ALA A 46 -12.34 9.86 15.08
N GLU A 47 -11.55 10.07 16.13
CA GLU A 47 -11.12 11.39 16.55
C GLU A 47 -10.21 12.05 15.49
N VAL A 48 -9.23 11.32 14.94
CA VAL A 48 -8.40 11.84 13.84
C VAL A 48 -9.24 12.15 12.61
N ALA A 49 -10.19 11.28 12.24
CA ALA A 49 -11.10 11.50 11.11
C ALA A 49 -11.94 12.77 11.28
N LYS A 50 -12.47 13.02 12.48
CA LYS A 50 -13.21 14.24 12.82
C LYS A 50 -12.35 15.49 12.66
N ARG A 51 -11.11 15.45 13.18
CA ARG A 51 -10.14 16.56 13.03
C ARG A 51 -9.80 16.77 11.55
N ALA A 52 -9.63 15.71 10.78
CA ALA A 52 -9.32 15.78 9.35
C ALA A 52 -10.44 16.44 8.56
N LEU A 53 -11.69 16.07 8.78
CA LEU A 53 -12.85 16.68 8.13
C LEU A 53 -12.96 18.16 8.51
N ALA A 54 -12.74 18.52 9.76
CA ALA A 54 -12.72 19.93 10.21
C ALA A 54 -11.57 20.74 9.58
N LYS A 55 -10.46 20.07 9.18
CA LYS A 55 -9.30 20.68 8.52
C LYS A 55 -9.41 20.72 6.99
N GLY A 56 -10.51 20.22 6.43
CA GLY A 56 -10.78 20.27 5.00
C GLY A 56 -10.52 18.97 4.23
N ALA A 57 -10.37 17.83 4.92
CA ALA A 57 -10.39 16.54 4.25
C ALA A 57 -11.71 16.36 3.51
N SER A 58 -11.66 15.87 2.28
CA SER A 58 -12.85 15.62 1.47
C SER A 58 -13.66 14.43 1.98
N LYS A 59 -12.96 13.42 2.51
CA LYS A 59 -13.56 12.19 3.09
C LYS A 59 -12.61 11.58 4.13
N ALA A 60 -13.18 10.89 5.12
CA ALA A 60 -12.44 10.14 6.12
C ALA A 60 -13.18 8.82 6.49
N PRO A 61 -13.47 7.91 5.50
CA PRO A 61 -14.23 6.70 5.77
C PRO A 61 -13.42 5.66 6.56
N ARG A 62 -14.09 5.02 7.53
CA ARG A 62 -13.62 3.78 8.15
C ARG A 62 -13.67 2.65 7.12
N LEU A 63 -12.58 1.94 6.93
CA LEU A 63 -12.52 0.84 5.98
C LEU A 63 -13.10 -0.45 6.61
N ALA A 64 -13.65 -1.33 5.77
CA ALA A 64 -14.21 -2.63 6.20
C ALA A 64 -13.09 -3.65 6.52
N VAL A 65 -12.12 -3.25 7.33
CA VAL A 65 -10.96 -4.04 7.75
C VAL A 65 -10.87 -3.96 9.27
N SER A 66 -10.90 -5.11 9.97
CA SER A 66 -10.89 -5.21 11.43
C SER A 66 -9.50 -5.45 12.04
N VAL A 67 -8.44 -5.29 11.24
CA VAL A 67 -7.05 -5.46 11.68
C VAL A 67 -6.29 -4.15 11.45
N PRO A 68 -5.52 -3.65 12.44
CA PRO A 68 -4.70 -2.46 12.30
C PRO A 68 -3.42 -2.80 11.52
N SER A 69 -3.57 -3.11 10.21
CA SER A 69 -2.46 -3.53 9.36
C SER A 69 -1.49 -2.39 9.10
N HIS A 70 -0.26 -2.76 8.78
CA HIS A 70 0.82 -1.88 8.34
C HIS A 70 1.29 -0.88 9.40
N CYS A 71 1.25 -1.27 10.69
CA CYS A 71 1.75 -0.48 11.80
C CYS A 71 2.41 -1.36 12.88
N GLU A 72 3.08 -0.72 13.82
CA GLU A 72 3.83 -1.40 14.88
C GLU A 72 3.00 -2.32 15.79
N LEU A 73 1.68 -2.16 15.85
CA LEU A 73 0.80 -3.08 16.60
C LEU A 73 0.92 -4.53 16.10
N LEU A 74 1.32 -4.73 14.85
CA LEU A 74 1.54 -6.04 14.26
C LEU A 74 3.02 -6.47 14.25
N ALA A 75 3.92 -5.76 14.93
CA ALA A 75 5.34 -6.12 14.97
C ALA A 75 5.58 -7.52 15.56
N LYS A 76 4.86 -7.87 16.65
CA LYS A 76 4.98 -9.20 17.28
C LYS A 76 4.46 -10.33 16.38
N PRO A 77 3.26 -10.26 15.76
CA PRO A 77 2.83 -11.23 14.75
C PRO A 77 3.77 -11.32 13.54
N ALA A 78 4.31 -10.19 13.07
CA ALA A 78 5.26 -10.16 11.96
C ALA A 78 6.54 -10.95 12.25
N GLN A 79 6.99 -10.97 13.51
CA GLN A 79 8.18 -11.74 13.92
C GLN A 79 7.99 -13.24 13.69
N THR A 80 6.79 -13.78 13.86
CA THR A 80 6.47 -15.19 13.53
C THR A 80 6.67 -15.48 12.03
N LEU A 81 6.35 -14.51 11.16
CA LEU A 81 6.63 -14.64 9.72
C LEU A 81 8.13 -14.56 9.41
N VAL A 82 8.89 -13.70 10.11
CA VAL A 82 10.35 -13.66 9.97
C VAL A 82 10.96 -15.02 10.29
N GLU A 83 10.52 -15.65 11.38
CA GLU A 83 10.96 -17.00 11.77
C GLU A 83 10.54 -18.08 10.73
N ALA A 84 9.35 -17.96 10.14
CA ALA A 84 8.92 -18.87 9.08
C ALA A 84 9.77 -18.68 7.80
N PHE A 85 10.01 -17.44 7.39
CA PHE A 85 10.86 -17.15 6.22
C PHE A 85 12.32 -17.56 6.42
N SER A 86 12.86 -17.55 7.64
CA SER A 86 14.23 -18.01 7.91
C SER A 86 14.45 -19.51 7.59
N ARG A 87 13.36 -20.28 7.49
CA ARG A 87 13.39 -21.70 7.12
C ARG A 87 13.18 -21.95 5.63
N VAL A 88 12.97 -20.90 4.85
CA VAL A 88 12.73 -20.99 3.40
C VAL A 88 13.94 -20.46 2.64
N THR A 89 14.49 -21.26 1.77
CA THR A 89 15.56 -20.82 0.86
C THR A 89 14.92 -20.06 -0.31
N LEU A 90 15.06 -18.74 -0.34
CA LEU A 90 14.63 -17.93 -1.47
C LEU A 90 15.79 -17.80 -2.48
N SER A 91 15.46 -17.91 -3.75
CA SER A 91 16.38 -17.60 -4.85
C SER A 91 16.29 -16.13 -5.24
N ARG A 92 17.37 -15.62 -5.84
CA ARG A 92 17.34 -14.29 -6.45
C ARG A 92 16.21 -14.21 -7.47
N PRO A 93 15.35 -13.17 -7.40
CA PRO A 93 14.23 -13.06 -8.32
C PRO A 93 14.70 -12.84 -9.77
N ARG A 94 13.97 -13.40 -10.73
CA ARG A 94 14.21 -13.21 -12.18
C ARG A 94 13.78 -11.83 -12.66
N TYR A 95 12.80 -11.24 -11.98
CA TYR A 95 12.25 -9.91 -12.26
C TYR A 95 12.44 -9.01 -11.05
N ALA A 96 12.42 -7.70 -11.28
CA ALA A 96 12.52 -6.72 -10.20
C ALA A 96 11.38 -6.90 -9.19
N TYR A 97 11.72 -7.14 -7.93
CA TYR A 97 10.77 -7.10 -6.83
C TYR A 97 10.74 -5.67 -6.28
N LEU A 98 9.59 -5.05 -6.32
CA LEU A 98 9.39 -3.69 -5.83
C LEU A 98 8.77 -3.75 -4.43
N SER A 99 9.54 -3.30 -3.44
CA SER A 99 9.13 -3.34 -2.04
C SER A 99 7.95 -2.41 -1.76
N GLY A 100 6.92 -2.96 -1.14
CA GLY A 100 5.77 -2.18 -0.67
C GLY A 100 6.08 -1.26 0.50
N SER A 101 7.08 -1.59 1.33
CA SER A 101 7.42 -0.79 2.51
C SER A 101 8.47 0.29 2.26
N THR A 102 9.26 0.18 1.18
CA THR A 102 10.33 1.15 0.87
C THR A 102 10.14 1.88 -0.46
N GLY A 103 9.22 1.43 -1.32
CA GLY A 103 9.06 1.93 -2.68
C GLY A 103 10.26 1.67 -3.60
N ARG A 104 11.19 0.77 -3.21
CA ARG A 104 12.45 0.52 -3.92
C ARG A 104 12.56 -0.91 -4.42
N VAL A 105 13.34 -1.11 -5.47
CA VAL A 105 13.66 -2.46 -5.98
C VAL A 105 14.62 -3.18 -5.05
N LEU A 106 14.28 -4.41 -4.71
CA LEU A 106 15.12 -5.34 -3.95
C LEU A 106 15.47 -6.55 -4.83
N TRP A 107 16.73 -7.00 -4.74
CA TRP A 107 17.26 -8.15 -5.46
C TRP A 107 17.81 -9.24 -4.53
N GLN A 108 18.09 -8.87 -3.28
CA GLN A 108 18.64 -9.80 -2.29
C GLN A 108 17.50 -10.61 -1.66
N PRO A 109 17.55 -11.95 -1.74
CA PRO A 109 16.50 -12.82 -1.20
C PRO A 109 16.18 -12.54 0.26
N GLU A 110 17.19 -12.29 1.09
CA GLU A 110 17.05 -12.03 2.53
C GLU A 110 16.29 -10.73 2.79
N ARG A 111 16.54 -9.70 1.97
CA ARG A 111 15.84 -8.41 2.08
C ARG A 111 14.40 -8.51 1.59
N ILE A 112 14.14 -9.35 0.59
CA ILE A 112 12.79 -9.64 0.11
C ILE A 112 12.02 -10.42 1.17
N ALA A 113 12.65 -11.43 1.79
CA ALA A 113 12.05 -12.19 2.89
C ALA A 113 11.65 -11.29 4.06
N ASP A 114 12.54 -10.38 4.47
CA ASP A 114 12.25 -9.39 5.52
C ASP A 114 11.12 -8.43 5.13
N ASP A 115 11.13 -7.90 3.90
CA ASP A 115 10.07 -7.01 3.41
C ASP A 115 8.70 -7.70 3.39
N LEU A 116 8.64 -8.94 2.91
CA LEU A 116 7.41 -9.74 2.89
C LEU A 116 6.92 -10.08 4.31
N ALA A 117 7.81 -10.51 5.19
CA ALA A 117 7.46 -10.89 6.55
C ALA A 117 7.00 -9.70 7.38
N MET A 118 7.70 -8.58 7.27
CA MET A 118 7.45 -7.37 8.06
C MET A 118 6.42 -6.44 7.44
N ASN A 119 5.90 -6.73 6.25
CA ASN A 119 4.94 -5.87 5.54
C ASN A 119 3.72 -5.51 6.40
N MET A 120 3.19 -6.49 7.18
CA MET A 120 2.04 -6.23 8.05
C MET A 120 2.31 -5.23 9.17
N ALA A 121 3.57 -4.96 9.48
CA ALA A 121 4.01 -4.06 10.56
C ALA A 121 4.68 -2.78 10.04
N ARG A 122 4.78 -2.60 8.72
CA ARG A 122 5.43 -1.44 8.08
C ARG A 122 4.45 -0.70 7.18
N THR A 123 4.58 0.62 7.16
CA THR A 123 3.78 1.49 6.27
C THR A 123 3.95 1.08 4.81
N VAL A 124 2.85 0.94 4.09
CA VAL A 124 2.85 0.71 2.64
C VAL A 124 3.06 2.04 1.92
N ARG A 125 4.07 2.11 1.08
CA ARG A 125 4.46 3.28 0.26
C ARG A 125 4.02 3.08 -1.18
N TRP A 126 2.72 2.93 -1.39
CA TRP A 126 2.15 2.60 -2.70
C TRP A 126 2.53 3.61 -3.78
N GLN A 127 2.34 4.90 -3.50
CA GLN A 127 2.66 5.97 -4.45
C GLN A 127 4.13 5.92 -4.88
N GLU A 128 5.06 5.77 -3.94
CA GLU A 128 6.49 5.70 -4.23
C GLU A 128 6.84 4.45 -5.05
N ALA A 129 6.19 3.32 -4.77
CA ALA A 129 6.38 2.09 -5.52
C ALA A 129 5.92 2.26 -6.98
N VAL A 130 4.75 2.87 -7.20
CA VAL A 130 4.24 3.13 -8.56
C VAL A 130 5.15 4.11 -9.31
N ILE A 131 5.59 5.19 -8.68
CA ILE A 131 6.55 6.14 -9.28
C ILE A 131 7.85 5.41 -9.65
N SER A 132 8.39 4.60 -8.75
CA SER A 132 9.59 3.81 -8.99
C SER A 132 9.45 2.79 -10.14
N ALA A 133 8.26 2.22 -10.33
CA ALA A 133 7.96 1.35 -11.47
C ALA A 133 7.89 2.15 -12.78
N ASN A 134 7.24 3.32 -12.76
CA ASN A 134 7.12 4.21 -13.92
C ASN A 134 8.48 4.74 -14.41
N GLU A 135 9.37 5.13 -13.47
CA GLU A 135 10.75 5.54 -13.75
C GLU A 135 11.60 4.42 -14.39
N ARG A 136 11.19 3.16 -14.20
CA ARG A 136 11.81 1.97 -14.80
C ARG A 136 11.11 1.53 -16.08
N GLU A 137 10.38 2.44 -16.68
CA GLU A 137 9.68 2.21 -17.96
C GLU A 137 8.64 1.07 -17.92
N ALA A 138 8.13 0.71 -16.74
CA ALA A 138 6.96 -0.15 -16.69
C ALA A 138 5.76 0.59 -17.32
N ARG A 139 5.12 -0.02 -18.30
CA ARG A 139 4.02 0.61 -19.06
C ARG A 139 2.71 -0.17 -18.96
N LEU A 140 2.71 -1.29 -18.24
CA LEU A 140 1.50 -2.08 -17.96
C LEU A 140 1.49 -2.50 -16.51
N ALA A 141 0.49 -2.03 -15.77
CA ALA A 141 0.18 -2.47 -14.42
C ALA A 141 -1.07 -3.37 -14.45
N ILE A 142 -0.95 -4.57 -13.89
CA ILE A 142 -2.05 -5.53 -13.83
C ILE A 142 -2.35 -5.81 -12.35
N GLU A 143 -3.51 -5.35 -11.90
CA GLU A 143 -4.00 -5.69 -10.56
C GLU A 143 -4.58 -7.11 -10.57
N MET A 144 -4.04 -7.96 -9.70
CA MET A 144 -4.55 -9.32 -9.51
C MET A 144 -5.86 -9.30 -8.71
N PRO A 145 -6.77 -10.25 -8.97
CA PRO A 145 -8.03 -10.35 -8.22
C PRO A 145 -7.82 -10.51 -6.69
N PRO A 146 -8.82 -10.05 -5.90
CA PRO A 146 -10.10 -9.44 -6.30
C PRO A 146 -10.03 -7.91 -6.38
N GLY A 147 -10.87 -7.33 -7.25
CA GLY A 147 -11.19 -5.91 -7.21
C GLY A 147 -10.47 -5.04 -8.23
N GLY A 148 -10.32 -3.74 -7.94
CA GLY A 148 -9.79 -2.73 -8.87
C GLY A 148 -9.30 -1.47 -8.13
N VAL A 149 -9.00 -1.57 -6.84
CA VAL A 149 -8.56 -0.44 -6.00
C VAL A 149 -7.15 0.01 -6.40
N LEU A 150 -6.23 -0.93 -6.59
CA LEU A 150 -4.84 -0.64 -6.95
C LEU A 150 -4.75 -0.06 -8.36
N THR A 151 -5.60 -0.51 -9.28
CA THR A 151 -5.73 0.07 -10.63
C THR A 151 -6.08 1.57 -10.56
N CYS A 152 -7.03 1.95 -9.70
CA CYS A 152 -7.39 3.34 -9.50
C CYS A 152 -6.25 4.15 -8.86
N LEU A 153 -5.58 3.60 -7.86
CA LEU A 153 -4.46 4.24 -7.17
C LEU A 153 -3.24 4.42 -8.10
N THR A 154 -2.96 3.43 -8.95
CA THR A 154 -1.90 3.51 -9.95
C THR A 154 -2.11 4.71 -10.87
N ARG A 155 -3.33 4.90 -11.38
CA ARG A 155 -3.68 6.03 -12.25
C ARG A 155 -3.53 7.41 -11.57
N GLN A 156 -3.66 7.46 -10.24
CA GLN A 156 -3.48 8.70 -9.47
C GLN A 156 -2.01 9.07 -9.25
N ALA A 157 -1.09 8.11 -9.39
CA ALA A 157 0.33 8.26 -9.10
C ALA A 157 1.18 8.68 -10.31
N ALA A 158 0.65 9.50 -11.23
CA ALA A 158 1.33 9.95 -12.46
C ALA A 158 1.86 8.79 -13.35
N TRP A 159 1.07 7.74 -13.48
CA TRP A 159 1.40 6.57 -14.28
C TRP A 159 1.28 6.85 -15.78
N GLU A 160 2.33 6.59 -16.55
CA GLU A 160 2.41 6.86 -18.00
C GLU A 160 2.06 5.63 -18.87
N GLY A 161 1.35 4.66 -18.33
CA GLY A 161 1.02 3.43 -19.04
C GLY A 161 -0.43 3.01 -18.84
N GLU A 162 -0.71 1.78 -19.24
CA GLU A 162 -2.00 1.14 -19.00
C GLU A 162 -2.05 0.57 -17.58
N SER A 163 -3.19 0.73 -16.93
CA SER A 163 -3.45 0.10 -15.63
C SER A 163 -4.81 -0.58 -15.68
N ILE A 164 -4.82 -1.89 -15.48
CA ILE A 164 -6.01 -2.72 -15.56
C ILE A 164 -6.18 -3.62 -14.34
N SER A 165 -7.43 -3.89 -13.99
CA SER A 165 -7.80 -4.94 -13.05
C SER A 165 -8.10 -6.22 -13.81
N LEU A 166 -7.40 -7.31 -13.53
CA LEU A 166 -7.62 -8.59 -14.17
C LEU A 166 -9.04 -9.14 -13.90
N ASP A 167 -9.56 -8.84 -12.71
CA ASP A 167 -10.92 -9.20 -12.28
C ASP A 167 -12.01 -8.59 -13.18
N ARG A 168 -11.79 -7.37 -13.67
CA ARG A 168 -12.75 -6.64 -14.51
C ARG A 168 -12.50 -6.78 -16.01
N SER A 169 -11.24 -6.85 -16.40
CA SER A 169 -10.83 -6.82 -17.81
C SER A 169 -10.67 -8.21 -18.41
N GLY A 170 -10.39 -9.23 -17.61
CA GLY A 170 -10.08 -10.58 -18.06
C GLY A 170 -8.66 -10.74 -18.58
N ILE A 171 -8.24 -12.00 -18.72
CA ILE A 171 -6.87 -12.35 -19.10
C ILE A 171 -6.55 -11.99 -20.56
N ASP A 172 -7.53 -12.09 -21.47
CA ASP A 172 -7.32 -11.82 -22.91
C ASP A 172 -6.96 -10.37 -23.15
N VAL A 173 -7.57 -9.43 -22.41
CA VAL A 173 -7.23 -8.00 -22.47
C VAL A 173 -5.81 -7.77 -21.95
N ALA A 174 -5.43 -8.43 -20.85
CA ALA A 174 -4.08 -8.33 -20.29
C ALA A 174 -3.02 -8.83 -21.29
N VAL A 175 -3.27 -9.95 -21.96
CA VAL A 175 -2.39 -10.53 -22.98
C VAL A 175 -2.27 -9.61 -24.18
N HIS A 176 -3.40 -9.10 -24.69
CA HIS A 176 -3.42 -8.16 -25.82
C HIS A 176 -2.61 -6.89 -25.54
N LEU A 177 -2.82 -6.28 -24.36
CA LEU A 177 -2.05 -5.09 -23.94
C LEU A 177 -0.56 -5.39 -23.79
N ALA A 178 -0.20 -6.53 -23.21
CA ALA A 178 1.20 -6.93 -23.05
C ALA A 178 1.89 -7.16 -24.42
N GLN A 179 1.18 -7.69 -25.41
CA GLN A 179 1.70 -7.85 -26.79
C GLN A 179 1.87 -6.51 -27.48
N ARG A 180 0.86 -5.62 -27.40
CA ARG A 180 0.91 -4.28 -28.01
C ARG A 180 2.05 -3.42 -27.47
N LEU A 181 2.34 -3.50 -26.19
CA LEU A 181 3.37 -2.69 -25.53
C LEU A 181 4.80 -3.27 -25.68
N ARG A 182 4.96 -4.46 -26.29
CA ARG A 182 6.25 -5.04 -26.64
C ARG A 182 6.68 -4.72 -28.06
N ALA A 183 5.73 -4.31 -28.90
CA ALA A 183 5.97 -3.95 -30.31
C ALA A 183 6.48 -2.50 -30.43
#